data_d33b4698aff1d4b178ebffb3b7f33553
#
_entry.id   d33b4698aff1d4b178ebffb3b7f33553
#
_cell.length_a   1.000
_cell.length_b   1.000
_cell.length_c   1.000
_cell.angle_alpha   90.00
_cell.angle_beta   90.00
_cell.angle_gamma   90.00
#
_symmetry.space_group_name_H-M   'P 1'
#
loop_
_entity.id
_entity.type
_entity.pdbx_description
1 polymer ?
#
loop_
_entity_poly.entity_id
_entity_poly.type
_entity_poly.pdbx_seq_one_letter_code
_entity_poly.pdbx_strand_id
1 'polypeptide(L)'
;MTGCFWAPELHVIDGKLSVLFMPCFDGPATNPDGTPNDRAGKPDMWTGSCHIMQLKQHSDGTDFDPREPENWTVPKPILTPTGGVLNPIQRISLDMTVISDSGRWYYAWQQVGSIWIASFDPARPERLTCEPKQVVVPEFAWDNMIAEGPNAIVHDGTIYLIYSGSLVGIDYTTGLVTAPAGQDADLTDPNVWTKLDYPLQKSGVYNGQWQLGTGHGM
;
A
#
# COMPACT_ATOMS: atom_id res chain seq x y z
N MET A 1 -0.61 17.64 -8.66
CA MET A 1 0.05 16.35 -9.00
C MET A 1 0.98 16.64 -10.17
N THR A 2 2.25 16.37 -10.04
CA THR A 2 3.29 16.91 -10.91
C THR A 2 4.13 15.84 -11.63
N GLY A 3 3.50 14.72 -12.02
CA GLY A 3 4.10 13.76 -12.94
C GLY A 3 4.89 12.61 -12.30
N CYS A 4 4.63 12.32 -11.03
CA CYS A 4 5.16 11.16 -10.34
C CYS A 4 3.95 10.40 -9.78
N PHE A 5 3.76 9.14 -10.21
CA PHE A 5 2.67 8.27 -9.78
C PHE A 5 3.26 6.88 -9.55
N TRP A 6 2.98 6.29 -8.38
CA TRP A 6 3.57 5.02 -7.97
C TRP A 6 2.49 4.01 -7.61
N ALA A 7 2.79 2.75 -7.89
CA ALA A 7 2.08 1.57 -7.43
C ALA A 7 0.52 1.68 -7.50
N PRO A 8 -0.07 1.90 -8.68
CA PRO A 8 -1.52 1.90 -8.80
C PRO A 8 -2.07 0.48 -8.64
N GLU A 9 -3.07 0.31 -7.79
CA GLU A 9 -3.85 -0.92 -7.65
C GLU A 9 -5.33 -0.69 -7.92
N LEU A 10 -5.98 -1.67 -8.53
CA LEU A 10 -7.40 -1.66 -8.86
C LEU A 10 -8.16 -2.58 -7.92
N HIS A 11 -9.17 -2.04 -7.23
CA HIS A 11 -10.01 -2.77 -6.29
C HIS A 11 -11.49 -2.46 -6.49
N VAL A 12 -12.35 -3.36 -6.02
CA VAL A 12 -13.77 -3.06 -5.84
C VAL A 12 -14.03 -2.84 -4.35
N ILE A 13 -14.37 -1.60 -3.98
CA ILE A 13 -14.66 -1.19 -2.60
C ILE A 13 -16.11 -0.75 -2.52
N ASP A 14 -16.92 -1.42 -1.70
CA ASP A 14 -18.35 -1.16 -1.58
C ASP A 14 -19.08 -1.12 -2.94
N GLY A 15 -18.76 -2.10 -3.80
CA GLY A 15 -19.33 -2.21 -5.14
C GLY A 15 -18.85 -1.15 -6.15
N LYS A 16 -17.86 -0.32 -5.80
CA LYS A 16 -17.29 0.72 -6.68
C LYS A 16 -15.89 0.36 -7.11
N LEU A 17 -15.65 0.45 -8.42
CA LEU A 17 -14.29 0.33 -8.95
C LEU A 17 -13.45 1.49 -8.41
N SER A 18 -12.32 1.15 -7.79
CA SER A 18 -11.47 2.09 -7.06
C SER A 18 -10.02 1.90 -7.46
N VAL A 19 -9.29 3.00 -7.64
CA VAL A 19 -7.84 2.98 -7.86
C VAL A 19 -7.17 3.59 -6.64
N LEU A 20 -6.28 2.81 -6.03
CA LEU A 20 -5.33 3.27 -5.02
C LEU A 20 -4.00 3.59 -5.71
N PHE A 21 -3.36 4.68 -5.34
CA PHE A 21 -2.07 5.07 -5.92
C PHE A 21 -1.39 6.15 -5.07
N MET A 22 -0.10 6.38 -5.31
CA MET A 22 0.65 7.46 -4.67
C MET A 22 1.05 8.52 -5.69
N PRO A 23 0.38 9.69 -5.74
CA PRO A 23 0.86 10.83 -6.51
C PRO A 23 1.96 11.57 -5.75
N CYS A 24 2.91 12.15 -6.50
CA CYS A 24 3.85 13.12 -5.97
C CYS A 24 3.37 14.55 -6.23
N PHE A 25 3.89 15.45 -5.41
CA PHE A 25 3.68 16.90 -5.52
C PHE A 25 5.04 17.60 -5.64
N ASP A 26 5.03 18.91 -5.89
CA ASP A 26 6.26 19.68 -5.87
C ASP A 26 6.84 19.74 -4.45
N GLY A 27 8.15 19.59 -4.38
CA GLY A 27 8.86 19.65 -3.12
C GLY A 27 8.70 21.04 -2.46
N PRO A 28 8.58 21.09 -1.12
CA PRO A 28 8.58 22.34 -0.37
C PRO A 28 9.94 23.04 -0.48
N ALA A 29 9.97 24.33 -0.12
CA ALA A 29 11.21 25.11 -0.17
C ALA A 29 12.31 24.58 0.77
N THR A 30 11.89 23.94 1.88
CA THR A 30 12.79 23.37 2.89
C THR A 30 12.40 21.95 3.24
N ASN A 31 13.39 21.13 3.56
CA ASN A 31 13.23 19.82 4.15
C ASN A 31 12.65 19.90 5.59
N PRO A 32 12.16 18.80 6.18
CA PRO A 32 11.65 18.78 7.56
C PRO A 32 12.68 19.23 8.62
N ASP A 33 13.98 19.08 8.34
CA ASP A 33 15.07 19.50 9.21
C ASP A 33 15.45 20.99 9.05
N GLY A 34 14.73 21.73 8.18
CA GLY A 34 14.94 23.14 7.91
C GLY A 34 16.04 23.46 6.87
N THR A 35 16.70 22.45 6.30
CA THR A 35 17.67 22.65 5.20
C THR A 35 16.96 22.97 3.90
N PRO A 36 17.60 23.69 2.96
CA PRO A 36 17.05 23.90 1.62
C PRO A 36 16.76 22.56 0.91
N ASN A 37 15.59 22.46 0.26
CA ASN A 37 15.23 21.30 -0.52
C ASN A 37 15.65 21.52 -1.99
N ASP A 38 16.50 20.66 -2.53
CA ASP A 38 16.95 20.70 -3.93
C ASP A 38 15.85 20.34 -4.93
N ARG A 39 14.74 19.77 -4.44
CA ARG A 39 13.51 19.48 -5.20
C ARG A 39 12.46 20.57 -5.09
N ALA A 40 12.76 21.71 -4.47
CA ALA A 40 11.81 22.81 -4.31
C ALA A 40 11.17 23.21 -5.65
N GLY A 41 9.83 23.19 -5.71
CA GLY A 41 9.08 23.50 -6.93
C GLY A 41 9.25 22.50 -8.09
N LYS A 42 9.75 21.30 -7.82
CA LYS A 42 9.86 20.18 -8.77
C LYS A 42 9.22 18.93 -8.19
N PRO A 43 8.79 17.96 -9.03
CA PRO A 43 8.25 16.69 -8.53
C PRO A 43 9.20 16.03 -7.53
N ASP A 44 8.67 15.74 -6.33
CA ASP A 44 9.41 15.19 -5.22
C ASP A 44 8.68 13.96 -4.65
N MET A 45 9.32 12.79 -4.78
CA MET A 45 8.72 11.54 -4.30
C MET A 45 8.41 11.54 -2.81
N TRP A 46 9.17 12.28 -2.02
CA TRP A 46 8.98 12.36 -0.57
C TRP A 46 7.73 13.15 -0.14
N THR A 47 7.05 13.79 -1.09
CA THR A 47 5.74 14.42 -0.88
C THR A 47 4.59 13.45 -1.12
N GLY A 48 4.87 12.24 -1.63
CA GLY A 48 3.87 11.25 -2.01
C GLY A 48 3.10 10.71 -0.81
N SER A 49 1.82 10.51 -1.00
CA SER A 49 0.94 9.86 -0.03
C SER A 49 -0.13 9.05 -0.74
N CYS A 50 -0.58 7.95 -0.10
CA CYS A 50 -1.63 7.12 -0.67
C CYS A 50 -2.91 7.92 -0.92
N HIS A 51 -3.45 7.78 -2.11
CA HIS A 51 -4.69 8.39 -2.56
C HIS A 51 -5.64 7.34 -3.11
N ILE A 52 -6.91 7.68 -3.13
CA ILE A 52 -7.97 6.89 -3.75
C ILE A 52 -8.77 7.75 -4.72
N MET A 53 -9.14 7.17 -5.85
CA MET A 53 -10.21 7.67 -6.71
C MET A 53 -11.17 6.53 -7.04
N GLN A 54 -12.43 6.85 -7.25
CA GLN A 54 -13.48 5.87 -7.52
C GLN A 54 -14.20 6.18 -8.82
N LEU A 55 -14.58 5.14 -9.55
CA LEU A 55 -15.45 5.28 -10.70
C LEU A 55 -16.83 5.72 -10.24
N LYS A 56 -17.40 6.70 -10.92
CA LYS A 56 -18.75 7.15 -10.69
C LYS A 56 -19.75 6.10 -11.15
N GLN A 57 -20.93 6.10 -10.54
CA GLN A 57 -22.03 5.21 -10.88
C GLN A 57 -23.26 6.03 -11.28
N HIS A 58 -24.06 5.47 -12.17
CA HIS A 58 -25.40 5.95 -12.50
C HIS A 58 -26.34 5.78 -11.28
N SER A 59 -27.49 6.40 -11.33
CA SER A 59 -28.49 6.32 -10.25
C SER A 59 -29.06 4.92 -10.03
N ASP A 60 -28.93 4.04 -11.01
CA ASP A 60 -29.30 2.61 -10.94
C ASP A 60 -28.17 1.71 -10.42
N GLY A 61 -27.01 2.29 -10.06
CA GLY A 61 -25.84 1.57 -9.56
C GLY A 61 -24.92 0.99 -10.63
N THR A 62 -25.22 1.18 -11.92
CA THR A 62 -24.31 0.75 -12.99
C THR A 62 -23.13 1.69 -13.11
N ASP A 63 -21.96 1.15 -13.44
CA ASP A 63 -20.73 1.90 -13.60
C ASP A 63 -20.74 2.76 -14.88
N PHE A 64 -20.14 3.94 -14.80
CA PHE A 64 -19.74 4.71 -15.98
C PHE A 64 -18.59 4.01 -16.73
N ASP A 65 -18.32 4.44 -17.96
CA ASP A 65 -17.18 3.93 -18.72
C ASP A 65 -15.84 4.31 -18.04
N PRO A 66 -15.04 3.34 -17.58
CA PRO A 66 -13.79 3.62 -16.87
C PRO A 66 -12.68 4.20 -17.78
N ARG A 67 -12.84 4.17 -19.10
CA ARG A 67 -11.88 4.74 -20.05
C ARG A 67 -11.96 6.25 -20.14
N GLU A 68 -13.05 6.84 -19.67
CA GLU A 68 -13.26 8.29 -19.70
C GLU A 68 -12.80 8.91 -18.37
N PRO A 69 -11.76 9.76 -18.37
CA PRO A 69 -11.19 10.34 -17.14
C PRO A 69 -12.20 11.12 -16.29
N GLU A 70 -13.17 11.79 -16.90
CA GLU A 70 -14.23 12.55 -16.22
C GLU A 70 -15.18 11.66 -15.41
N ASN A 71 -15.22 10.38 -15.67
CA ASN A 71 -16.04 9.40 -14.95
C ASN A 71 -15.43 8.98 -13.62
N TRP A 72 -14.19 9.37 -13.34
CA TRP A 72 -13.57 9.15 -12.05
C TRP A 72 -13.77 10.34 -11.10
N THR A 73 -13.80 10.06 -9.81
CA THR A 73 -13.79 11.11 -8.80
C THR A 73 -12.43 11.80 -8.76
N VAL A 74 -12.39 13.04 -8.25
CA VAL A 74 -11.11 13.69 -7.94
C VAL A 74 -10.37 12.84 -6.89
N PRO A 75 -9.08 12.52 -7.09
CA PRO A 75 -8.30 11.79 -6.11
C PRO A 75 -8.29 12.45 -4.74
N LYS A 76 -8.51 11.66 -3.69
CA LYS A 76 -8.48 12.09 -2.30
C LYS A 76 -7.35 11.39 -1.55
N PRO A 77 -6.60 12.08 -0.69
CA PRO A 77 -5.64 11.42 0.18
C PRO A 77 -6.36 10.51 1.17
N ILE A 78 -5.72 9.39 1.51
CA ILE A 78 -6.13 8.56 2.64
C ILE A 78 -5.65 9.24 3.92
N LEU A 79 -6.56 9.44 4.87
CA LEU A 79 -6.31 10.19 6.10
C LEU A 79 -6.46 9.30 7.33
N THR A 80 -5.76 9.65 8.40
CA THR A 80 -5.93 9.05 9.73
C THR A 80 -7.36 9.29 10.27
N PRO A 81 -7.79 8.61 11.34
CA PRO A 81 -9.11 8.85 11.95
C PRO A 81 -9.34 10.32 12.35
N THR A 82 -8.29 11.02 12.72
CA THR A 82 -8.32 12.43 13.11
C THR A 82 -8.24 13.41 11.93
N GLY A 83 -8.03 12.90 10.70
CA GLY A 83 -7.95 13.70 9.48
C GLY A 83 -6.55 14.18 9.13
N GLY A 84 -5.52 13.68 9.81
CA GLY A 84 -4.12 13.92 9.46
C GLY A 84 -3.63 13.04 8.31
N VAL A 85 -2.47 13.36 7.76
CA VAL A 85 -1.78 12.52 6.76
C VAL A 85 -1.25 11.23 7.42
N LEU A 86 -1.07 10.16 6.65
CA LEU A 86 -0.64 8.86 7.18
C LEU A 86 0.75 8.92 7.80
N ASN A 87 1.68 9.61 7.16
CA ASN A 87 3.04 9.81 7.68
C ASN A 87 3.36 11.30 7.78
N PRO A 88 3.09 11.95 8.91
CA PRO A 88 3.26 13.39 9.04
C PRO A 88 4.74 13.84 9.03
N ILE A 89 5.69 12.96 9.35
CA ILE A 89 7.12 13.30 9.43
C ILE A 89 7.73 13.31 8.02
N GLN A 90 7.70 12.19 7.32
CA GLN A 90 8.27 12.05 5.98
C GLN A 90 7.27 12.29 4.87
N ARG A 91 5.98 12.30 5.20
CA ARG A 91 4.83 12.43 4.30
C ARG A 91 4.69 11.36 3.22
N ILE A 92 5.61 10.42 3.16
CA ILE A 92 5.54 9.31 2.20
C ILE A 92 4.76 8.13 2.78
N SER A 93 3.77 7.68 2.03
CA SER A 93 3.09 6.39 2.17
C SER A 93 2.80 5.87 0.78
N LEU A 94 3.07 4.61 0.49
CA LEU A 94 2.97 4.05 -0.86
C LEU A 94 2.54 2.59 -0.85
N ASP A 95 2.32 2.04 -2.04
CA ASP A 95 2.01 0.63 -2.28
C ASP A 95 0.79 0.16 -1.48
N MET A 96 -0.30 0.92 -1.51
CA MET A 96 -1.47 0.60 -0.70
C MET A 96 -2.35 -0.44 -1.39
N THR A 97 -2.62 -1.53 -0.67
CA THR A 97 -3.56 -2.58 -1.06
C THR A 97 -4.75 -2.66 -0.11
N VAL A 98 -5.76 -3.45 -0.49
CA VAL A 98 -6.98 -3.71 0.30
C VAL A 98 -7.00 -5.15 0.78
N ILE A 99 -7.33 -5.34 2.05
CA ILE A 99 -7.69 -6.63 2.62
C ILE A 99 -9.18 -6.57 3.00
N SER A 100 -9.99 -7.44 2.40
CA SER A 100 -11.40 -7.61 2.77
C SER A 100 -11.61 -9.00 3.33
N ASP A 101 -12.03 -9.07 4.59
CA ASP A 101 -12.27 -10.33 5.29
C ASP A 101 -13.49 -10.24 6.18
N SER A 102 -14.44 -11.13 5.97
CA SER A 102 -15.65 -11.30 6.83
C SER A 102 -16.42 -9.98 7.07
N GLY A 103 -16.48 -9.12 6.03
CA GLY A 103 -17.15 -7.82 6.09
C GLY A 103 -16.33 -6.72 6.75
N ARG A 104 -15.10 -6.99 7.16
CA ARG A 104 -14.15 -5.99 7.65
C ARG A 104 -13.21 -5.59 6.51
N TRP A 105 -12.81 -4.33 6.52
CA TRP A 105 -11.97 -3.75 5.47
C TRP A 105 -10.74 -3.10 6.07
N TYR A 106 -9.58 -3.41 5.49
CA TYR A 106 -8.29 -2.88 5.92
C TYR A 106 -7.50 -2.41 4.72
N TYR A 107 -6.72 -1.36 4.92
CA TYR A 107 -5.60 -1.02 4.06
C TYR A 107 -4.32 -1.59 4.63
N ALA A 108 -3.44 -2.08 3.75
CA ALA A 108 -2.05 -2.35 4.05
C ALA A 108 -1.18 -1.52 3.11
N TRP A 109 -0.12 -0.89 3.63
CA TRP A 109 0.74 0.00 2.83
C TRP A 109 2.14 0.07 3.39
N GLN A 110 3.10 0.53 2.56
CA GLN A 110 4.45 0.83 3.01
C GLN A 110 4.52 2.24 3.62
N GLN A 111 5.16 2.34 4.76
CA GLN A 111 5.53 3.58 5.41
C GLN A 111 6.79 3.35 6.24
N VAL A 112 7.82 4.20 6.04
CA VAL A 112 9.10 4.11 6.78
C VAL A 112 9.73 2.71 6.72
N GLY A 113 9.74 2.10 5.53
CA GLY A 113 10.37 0.80 5.30
C GLY A 113 9.67 -0.41 5.89
N SER A 114 8.43 -0.27 6.33
CA SER A 114 7.64 -1.34 6.96
C SER A 114 6.22 -1.37 6.42
N ILE A 115 5.51 -2.49 6.60
CA ILE A 115 4.10 -2.59 6.25
C ILE A 115 3.26 -2.20 7.47
N TRP A 116 2.35 -1.29 7.24
CA TRP A 116 1.36 -0.80 8.19
C TRP A 116 -0.03 -1.23 7.78
N ILE A 117 -0.89 -1.49 8.76
CA ILE A 117 -2.30 -1.84 8.53
C ILE A 117 -3.20 -0.95 9.39
N ALA A 118 -4.35 -0.60 8.83
CA ALA A 118 -5.44 0.03 9.55
C ALA A 118 -6.79 -0.31 8.92
N SER A 119 -7.83 -0.34 9.73
CA SER A 119 -9.21 -0.54 9.25
C SER A 119 -9.76 0.74 8.64
N PHE A 120 -10.72 0.58 7.73
CA PHE A 120 -11.49 1.67 7.14
C PHE A 120 -12.95 1.28 6.92
N ASP A 121 -13.81 2.27 6.78
CA ASP A 121 -15.20 2.11 6.40
C ASP A 121 -15.31 2.17 4.86
N PRO A 122 -15.76 1.12 4.17
CA PRO A 122 -15.85 1.12 2.71
C PRO A 122 -16.80 2.20 2.15
N ALA A 123 -17.74 2.70 2.96
CA ALA A 123 -18.59 3.84 2.58
C ALA A 123 -17.83 5.19 2.62
N ARG A 124 -16.69 5.25 3.29
CA ARG A 124 -15.81 6.43 3.39
C ARG A 124 -14.35 6.02 3.27
N PRO A 125 -13.96 5.47 2.12
CA PRO A 125 -12.66 4.81 1.95
C PRO A 125 -11.45 5.76 2.04
N GLU A 126 -11.66 7.08 1.97
CA GLU A 126 -10.60 8.06 2.14
C GLU A 126 -10.19 8.31 3.60
N ARG A 127 -10.78 7.59 4.57
CA ARG A 127 -10.48 7.79 6.00
C ARG A 127 -10.37 6.47 6.74
N LEU A 128 -9.30 6.32 7.50
CA LEU A 128 -9.11 5.21 8.41
C LEU A 128 -10.09 5.28 9.60
N THR A 129 -10.45 4.14 10.16
CA THR A 129 -11.31 4.03 11.35
C THR A 129 -10.53 3.72 12.62
N CYS A 130 -9.25 3.30 12.50
CA CYS A 130 -8.33 3.14 13.62
C CYS A 130 -6.96 3.73 13.30
N GLU A 131 -6.15 3.97 14.32
CA GLU A 131 -4.76 4.39 14.13
C GLU A 131 -3.93 3.28 13.48
N PRO A 132 -3.06 3.61 12.51
CA PRO A 132 -2.19 2.65 11.85
C PRO A 132 -1.33 1.85 12.82
N LYS A 133 -1.15 0.56 12.53
CA LYS A 133 -0.24 -0.33 13.26
C LYS A 133 0.78 -0.93 12.32
N GLN A 134 2.03 -0.95 12.76
CA GLN A 134 3.13 -1.59 12.05
C GLN A 134 3.04 -3.10 12.28
N VAL A 135 2.92 -3.89 11.19
CA VAL A 135 2.70 -5.34 11.28
C VAL A 135 3.78 -6.16 10.62
N VAL A 136 4.48 -5.63 9.62
CA VAL A 136 5.64 -6.31 9.01
C VAL A 136 6.84 -5.37 9.05
N VAL A 137 7.90 -5.83 9.70
CA VAL A 137 9.18 -5.13 9.76
C VAL A 137 10.26 -5.96 9.10
N PRO A 138 11.28 -5.36 8.46
CA PRO A 138 12.48 -6.09 8.07
C PRO A 138 13.17 -6.68 9.31
N GLU A 139 13.46 -7.97 9.31
CA GLU A 139 14.12 -8.64 10.45
C GLU A 139 15.16 -9.69 10.03
N PHE A 140 15.11 -10.13 8.78
CA PHE A 140 16.05 -11.10 8.23
C PHE A 140 17.04 -10.44 7.28
N ALA A 141 18.16 -11.10 7.01
CA ALA A 141 19.15 -10.59 6.06
C ALA A 141 18.59 -10.44 4.64
N TRP A 142 17.58 -11.24 4.27
CA TRP A 142 16.97 -11.21 2.95
C TRP A 142 15.89 -10.14 2.77
N ASP A 143 15.30 -9.64 3.83
CA ASP A 143 14.32 -8.53 3.76
C ASP A 143 14.87 -7.23 4.40
N ASN A 144 16.19 -7.14 4.45
CA ASN A 144 16.92 -6.05 5.04
C ASN A 144 16.46 -4.69 4.52
N MET A 145 16.32 -3.72 5.43
CA MET A 145 16.01 -2.31 5.25
C MET A 145 14.56 -1.97 4.89
N ILE A 146 13.91 -2.70 3.98
CA ILE A 146 12.58 -2.33 3.46
C ILE A 146 11.69 -3.57 3.39
N ALA A 147 10.44 -3.40 3.86
CA ALA A 147 9.28 -4.22 3.52
C ALA A 147 8.26 -3.29 2.84
N GLU A 148 7.93 -3.56 1.57
CA GLU A 148 7.07 -2.73 0.73
C GLU A 148 6.21 -3.57 -0.22
N GLY A 149 5.38 -2.94 -1.06
CA GLY A 149 4.57 -3.62 -2.07
C GLY A 149 3.67 -4.72 -1.49
N PRO A 150 2.90 -4.48 -0.40
CA PRO A 150 2.01 -5.51 0.12
C PRO A 150 0.89 -5.80 -0.86
N ASN A 151 0.57 -7.09 -1.05
CA ASN A 151 -0.63 -7.52 -1.76
C ASN A 151 -1.21 -8.73 -1.04
N ALA A 152 -2.53 -8.84 -0.93
CA ALA A 152 -3.15 -9.84 -0.08
C ALA A 152 -4.28 -10.60 -0.77
N ILE A 153 -4.38 -11.88 -0.45
CA ILE A 153 -5.52 -12.72 -0.79
C ILE A 153 -6.03 -13.42 0.48
N VAL A 154 -7.34 -13.69 0.50
CA VAL A 154 -7.99 -14.51 1.53
C VAL A 154 -8.37 -15.85 0.91
N HIS A 155 -7.86 -16.93 1.46
CA HIS A 155 -8.11 -18.28 0.95
C HIS A 155 -8.14 -19.29 2.10
N ASP A 156 -9.12 -20.17 2.10
CA ASP A 156 -9.27 -21.28 3.06
C ASP A 156 -9.03 -20.90 4.53
N GLY A 157 -9.66 -19.80 4.97
CA GLY A 157 -9.57 -19.35 6.37
C GLY A 157 -8.22 -18.71 6.73
N THR A 158 -7.41 -18.37 5.74
CA THR A 158 -6.11 -17.73 5.93
C THR A 158 -5.99 -16.50 5.03
N ILE A 159 -5.43 -15.43 5.57
CA ILE A 159 -4.98 -14.27 4.82
C ILE A 159 -3.51 -14.48 4.49
N TYR A 160 -3.18 -14.43 3.21
CA TYR A 160 -1.83 -14.45 2.69
C TYR A 160 -1.49 -13.03 2.24
N LEU A 161 -0.49 -12.41 2.84
CA LEU A 161 0.03 -11.12 2.42
C LEU A 161 1.46 -11.31 1.96
N ILE A 162 1.67 -11.18 0.65
CA ILE A 162 3.02 -11.09 0.09
C ILE A 162 3.52 -9.65 0.21
N TYR A 163 4.83 -9.50 0.28
CA TYR A 163 5.49 -8.19 0.28
C TYR A 163 6.87 -8.30 -0.36
N SER A 164 7.45 -7.17 -0.67
CA SER A 164 8.80 -7.10 -1.20
C SER A 164 9.77 -6.76 -0.08
N GLY A 165 10.83 -7.53 0.01
CA GLY A 165 11.91 -7.33 0.99
C GLY A 165 13.21 -6.88 0.33
N SER A 166 14.02 -6.12 1.07
CA SER A 166 15.29 -5.57 0.64
C SER A 166 15.17 -4.42 -0.37
N LEU A 167 16.30 -3.88 -0.83
CA LEU A 167 16.33 -2.78 -1.81
C LEU A 167 16.02 -3.29 -3.21
N VAL A 168 15.37 -2.44 -4.00
CA VAL A 168 15.15 -2.69 -5.44
C VAL A 168 16.48 -3.00 -6.12
N GLY A 169 16.57 -4.16 -6.77
CA GLY A 169 17.77 -4.64 -7.43
C GLY A 169 17.88 -6.15 -7.35
N ILE A 170 19.11 -6.68 -7.39
CA ILE A 170 19.35 -8.13 -7.36
C ILE A 170 18.91 -8.79 -6.04
N ASP A 171 18.91 -8.04 -4.95
CA ASP A 171 18.52 -8.52 -3.62
C ASP A 171 17.02 -8.37 -3.32
N TYR A 172 16.26 -7.81 -4.26
CA TYR A 172 14.82 -7.61 -4.11
C TYR A 172 14.09 -8.95 -4.12
N THR A 173 13.42 -9.27 -3.02
CA THR A 173 12.82 -10.58 -2.75
C THR A 173 11.32 -10.49 -2.57
N THR A 174 10.61 -11.61 -2.68
CA THR A 174 9.23 -11.73 -2.26
C THR A 174 9.15 -12.44 -0.93
N GLY A 175 8.61 -11.77 0.08
CA GLY A 175 8.30 -12.33 1.39
C GLY A 175 6.83 -12.71 1.53
N LEU A 176 6.49 -13.43 2.59
CA LEU A 176 5.14 -13.83 2.93
C LEU A 176 4.92 -13.70 4.43
N VAL A 177 3.79 -13.10 4.80
CA VAL A 177 3.18 -13.23 6.12
C VAL A 177 1.77 -13.77 5.99
N THR A 178 1.32 -14.52 7.00
CA THR A 178 -0.03 -15.08 7.05
C THR A 178 -0.71 -14.70 8.35
N ALA A 179 -2.03 -14.57 8.31
CA ALA A 179 -2.87 -14.38 9.49
C ALA A 179 -4.15 -15.21 9.36
N PRO A 180 -4.80 -15.60 10.46
CA PRO A 180 -6.12 -16.21 10.40
C PRO A 180 -7.14 -15.25 9.77
N ALA A 181 -7.97 -15.76 8.87
CA ALA A 181 -9.15 -15.04 8.39
C ALA A 181 -10.31 -15.25 9.35
N GLY A 182 -11.25 -14.31 9.37
CA GLY A 182 -12.44 -14.39 10.20
C GLY A 182 -12.59 -13.26 11.21
N GLN A 183 -13.77 -13.14 11.80
CA GLN A 183 -14.12 -11.99 12.64
C GLN A 183 -13.31 -11.88 13.95
N ASP A 184 -12.72 -12.96 14.42
CA ASP A 184 -12.00 -12.98 15.69
C ASP A 184 -10.55 -12.47 15.59
N ALA A 185 -9.99 -12.40 14.37
CA ALA A 185 -8.63 -11.90 14.17
C ALA A 185 -8.61 -10.37 14.03
N ASP A 186 -7.87 -9.68 14.88
CA ASP A 186 -7.55 -8.26 14.70
C ASP A 186 -6.28 -8.12 13.84
N LEU A 187 -6.45 -7.82 12.56
CA LEU A 187 -5.32 -7.70 11.63
C LEU A 187 -4.38 -6.52 11.95
N THR A 188 -4.79 -5.63 12.83
CA THR A 188 -3.91 -4.53 13.32
C THR A 188 -3.01 -4.96 14.48
N ASP A 189 -3.24 -6.15 15.05
CA ASP A 189 -2.32 -6.73 16.04
C ASP A 189 -1.15 -7.42 15.31
N PRO A 190 0.10 -6.98 15.48
CA PRO A 190 1.24 -7.62 14.83
C PRO A 190 1.43 -9.09 15.24
N ASN A 191 0.90 -9.51 16.39
CA ASN A 191 1.06 -10.88 16.90
C ASN A 191 0.18 -11.91 16.18
N VAL A 192 -0.82 -11.49 15.41
CA VAL A 192 -1.64 -12.42 14.61
C VAL A 192 -0.96 -12.82 13.31
N TRP A 193 0.09 -12.09 12.91
CA TRP A 193 0.83 -12.34 11.68
C TRP A 193 1.99 -13.29 11.91
N THR A 194 2.08 -14.32 11.09
CA THR A 194 3.22 -15.25 11.06
C THR A 194 4.04 -14.97 9.82
N LYS A 195 5.29 -14.59 10.02
CA LYS A 195 6.24 -14.29 8.95
C LYS A 195 7.05 -15.53 8.57
N LEU A 196 7.26 -15.74 7.27
CA LEU A 196 8.09 -16.81 6.76
C LEU A 196 9.58 -16.46 6.98
N ASP A 197 10.37 -17.41 7.49
CA ASP A 197 11.77 -17.17 7.87
C ASP A 197 12.72 -16.93 6.69
N TYR A 198 12.29 -17.26 5.48
CA TYR A 198 13.05 -17.07 4.24
C TYR A 198 12.12 -16.61 3.11
N PRO A 199 12.67 -16.01 2.04
CA PRO A 199 11.85 -15.46 0.99
C PRO A 199 11.07 -16.56 0.25
N LEU A 200 9.83 -16.25 -0.10
CA LEU A 200 9.01 -17.07 -0.99
C LEU A 200 9.68 -17.18 -2.37
N GLN A 201 10.27 -16.08 -2.83
CA GLN A 201 11.03 -16.00 -4.07
C GLN A 201 12.19 -15.02 -3.93
N LYS A 202 13.32 -15.34 -4.55
CA LYS A 202 14.53 -14.51 -4.60
C LYS A 202 15.21 -14.64 -5.96
N SER A 203 16.17 -13.77 -6.22
CA SER A 203 17.03 -13.89 -7.42
C SER A 203 17.68 -15.27 -7.51
N GLY A 204 17.63 -15.88 -8.67
CA GLY A 204 18.15 -17.22 -8.89
C GLY A 204 17.93 -17.75 -10.30
N VAL A 205 18.31 -18.99 -10.52
CA VAL A 205 18.08 -19.69 -11.78
C VAL A 205 16.76 -20.46 -11.70
N TYR A 206 15.80 -20.10 -12.52
CA TYR A 206 14.50 -20.74 -12.66
C TYR A 206 14.35 -21.25 -14.10
N ASN A 207 14.06 -22.52 -14.28
CA ASN A 207 13.98 -23.16 -15.60
C ASN A 207 15.20 -22.89 -16.49
N GLY A 208 16.42 -22.89 -15.90
CA GLY A 208 17.67 -22.65 -16.63
C GLY A 208 17.95 -21.18 -16.99
N GLN A 209 17.13 -20.25 -16.54
CA GLN A 209 17.32 -18.81 -16.77
C GLN A 209 17.48 -18.04 -15.47
N TRP A 210 18.36 -17.05 -15.44
CA TRP A 210 18.49 -16.12 -14.34
C TRP A 210 17.28 -15.21 -14.28
N GLN A 211 16.65 -15.14 -13.11
CA GLN A 211 15.66 -14.14 -12.76
C GLN A 211 16.21 -13.30 -11.60
N LEU A 212 16.19 -12.01 -11.76
CA LEU A 212 16.76 -11.06 -10.81
C LEU A 212 15.64 -10.11 -10.32
N GLY A 213 15.72 -9.75 -9.02
CA GLY A 213 14.82 -8.76 -8.43
C GLY A 213 13.37 -9.23 -8.45
N THR A 214 13.05 -10.28 -7.69
CA THR A 214 11.74 -10.95 -7.70
C THR A 214 10.70 -10.28 -6.80
N GLY A 215 10.97 -9.11 -6.24
CA GLY A 215 10.01 -8.34 -5.45
C GLY A 215 8.95 -7.63 -6.30
N HIS A 216 8.03 -6.96 -5.62
CA HIS A 216 6.89 -6.20 -6.17
C HIS A 216 5.95 -7.08 -7.01
N GLY A 217 5.62 -8.27 -6.49
CA GLY A 217 4.61 -9.17 -7.05
C GLY A 217 3.21 -8.62 -6.73
N MET A 218 2.43 -8.36 -7.78
CA MET A 218 1.00 -8.00 -7.69
C MET A 218 0.17 -9.08 -8.36
#